data_a5fd773063306c03ac9764cceb865038
#
_entry.id   a5fd773063306c03ac9764cceb865038
#
_cell.length_a   1.000
_cell.length_b   1.000
_cell.length_c   1.000
_cell.angle_alpha   90.00
_cell.angle_beta   90.00
_cell.angle_gamma   90.00
#
_symmetry.space_group_name_H-M   'P 1'
#
loop_
_entity.id
_entity.type
_entity.pdbx_description
1 polymer ?
#
loop_
_entity_poly.entity_id
_entity_poly.type
_entity_poly.pdbx_seq_one_letter_code
_entity_poly.pdbx_strand_id
1 'polypeptide(L)'
;MRKLVRIFLIVLLFLMLILVRAVVQPYFYDPLLDYFKHDFLNASIPELNFGVYFLNIFYRYAINTVISLSIIYLVFYDLKTLYFSIKFYVLAFVVLSLMLFILLKFNVTQNYLLTFYVRRFLIQPLFVFILLPAFYYQKLRSPKTEDRRRKFNKFMKK
;
A
#
# COMPACT_ATOMS: atom_id res chain seq x y z
N MET A 1 -7.19 24.67 -8.84
CA MET A 1 -5.80 24.34 -9.15
C MET A 1 -5.66 24.10 -10.66
N ARG A 2 -4.69 24.73 -11.33
CA ARG A 2 -4.49 24.56 -12.78
C ARG A 2 -4.12 23.10 -13.07
N LYS A 3 -4.66 22.50 -14.14
CA LYS A 3 -4.43 21.07 -14.49
C LYS A 3 -2.94 20.69 -14.53
N LEU A 4 -2.10 21.59 -15.06
CA LEU A 4 -0.64 21.39 -15.13
C LEU A 4 0.01 21.28 -13.74
N VAL A 5 -0.35 22.15 -12.80
CA VAL A 5 0.17 22.10 -11.41
C VAL A 5 -0.20 20.78 -10.74
N ARG A 6 -1.40 20.31 -10.97
CA ARG A 6 -1.87 19.03 -10.42
C ARG A 6 -1.07 17.84 -10.96
N ILE A 7 -0.86 17.79 -12.29
CA ILE A 7 -0.06 16.73 -12.92
C ILE A 7 1.37 16.77 -12.38
N PHE A 8 1.96 17.97 -12.30
CA PHE A 8 3.30 18.15 -11.74
C PHE A 8 3.41 17.63 -10.30
N LEU A 9 2.43 17.96 -9.43
CA LEU A 9 2.40 17.47 -8.04
C LEU A 9 2.27 15.95 -7.97
N ILE A 10 1.45 15.33 -8.82
CA ILE A 10 1.31 13.87 -8.86
C ILE A 10 2.64 13.22 -9.25
N VAL A 11 3.31 13.73 -10.29
CA VAL A 11 4.63 13.24 -10.72
C VAL A 11 5.66 13.41 -9.62
N LEU A 12 5.67 14.56 -8.94
CA LEU A 12 6.58 14.83 -7.82
C LEU A 12 6.36 13.83 -6.67
N LEU A 13 5.11 13.53 -6.33
CA LEU A 13 4.80 12.54 -5.27
C LEU A 13 5.21 11.11 -5.66
N PHE A 14 5.07 10.73 -6.93
CA PHE A 14 5.61 9.44 -7.40
C PHE A 14 7.14 9.40 -7.32
N LEU A 15 7.82 10.49 -7.67
CA LEU A 15 9.27 10.61 -7.48
C LEU A 15 9.64 10.52 -5.99
N MET A 16 8.86 11.11 -5.09
CA MET A 16 9.08 10.97 -3.64
C MET A 16 8.94 9.51 -3.18
N LEU A 17 7.99 8.72 -3.69
CA LEU A 17 7.90 7.29 -3.38
C LEU A 17 9.16 6.53 -3.80
N ILE A 18 9.72 6.86 -4.96
CA ILE A 18 10.97 6.25 -5.45
C ILE A 18 12.15 6.68 -4.56
N LEU A 19 12.23 7.96 -4.19
CA LEU A 19 13.28 8.49 -3.30
C LEU A 19 13.22 7.88 -1.91
N VAL A 20 12.04 7.76 -1.31
CA VAL A 20 11.86 7.09 -0.02
C VAL A 20 12.39 5.66 -0.08
N ARG A 21 12.13 4.94 -1.16
CA ARG A 21 12.67 3.59 -1.36
C ARG A 21 14.19 3.59 -1.52
N ALA A 22 14.75 4.50 -2.32
CA ALA A 22 16.16 4.50 -2.67
C ALA A 22 17.06 5.03 -1.54
N VAL A 23 16.63 6.11 -0.87
CA VAL A 23 17.44 6.85 0.11
C VAL A 23 17.15 6.43 1.54
N VAL A 24 15.88 6.23 1.88
CA VAL A 24 15.46 6.00 3.27
C VAL A 24 15.63 4.53 3.68
N GLN A 25 15.60 3.60 2.71
CA GLN A 25 15.74 2.17 2.97
C GLN A 25 16.99 1.79 3.78
N PRO A 26 18.20 2.29 3.50
CA PRO A 26 19.41 1.91 4.23
C PRO A 26 19.48 2.42 5.67
N TYR A 27 18.71 3.43 6.03
CA TYR A 27 18.70 4.01 7.39
C TYR A 27 17.82 3.25 8.39
N PHE A 28 16.96 2.35 7.91
CA PHE A 28 16.09 1.57 8.78
C PHE A 28 16.74 0.24 9.18
N TYR A 29 16.57 -0.13 10.45
CA TYR A 29 16.96 -1.43 10.95
C TYR A 29 16.13 -2.53 10.28
N ASP A 30 16.75 -3.31 9.41
CA ASP A 30 16.10 -4.35 8.63
C ASP A 30 17.04 -5.54 8.38
N PRO A 31 17.29 -6.36 9.41
CA PRO A 31 18.19 -7.52 9.31
C PRO A 31 17.69 -8.57 8.31
N LEU A 32 16.38 -8.62 8.03
CA LEU A 32 15.86 -9.51 7.00
C LEU A 32 16.21 -9.06 5.57
N LEU A 33 16.65 -7.81 5.37
CA LEU A 33 17.09 -7.35 4.05
C LEU A 33 18.33 -8.11 3.60
N ASP A 34 19.31 -8.24 4.49
CA ASP A 34 20.57 -8.94 4.19
C ASP A 34 20.35 -10.45 4.14
N TYR A 35 19.49 -10.99 5.00
CA TYR A 35 19.08 -12.38 4.97
C TYR A 35 18.52 -12.79 3.61
N PHE A 36 17.55 -12.02 3.06
CA PHE A 36 16.96 -12.32 1.76
C PHE A 36 17.83 -11.97 0.54
N LYS A 37 18.94 -11.24 0.73
CA LYS A 37 19.89 -10.96 -0.37
C LYS A 37 20.93 -12.07 -0.57
N HIS A 38 21.30 -12.80 0.49
CA HIS A 38 22.42 -13.75 0.44
C HIS A 38 21.91 -15.20 0.44
N ASP A 39 21.80 -15.88 1.57
CA ASP A 39 21.59 -17.34 1.61
C ASP A 39 20.33 -17.76 2.38
N PHE A 40 19.17 -17.19 2.01
CA PHE A 40 17.91 -17.45 2.72
C PHE A 40 17.43 -18.93 2.66
N LEU A 41 17.97 -19.75 1.75
CA LEU A 41 17.57 -21.15 1.61
C LEU A 41 18.26 -22.06 2.65
N ASN A 42 19.47 -21.71 3.10
CA ASN A 42 20.30 -22.55 3.97
C ASN A 42 20.59 -21.94 5.35
N ALA A 43 20.27 -20.66 5.54
CA ALA A 43 20.52 -19.95 6.79
C ALA A 43 19.28 -19.88 7.67
N SER A 44 19.46 -19.98 8.99
CA SER A 44 18.38 -19.70 9.98
C SER A 44 18.02 -18.21 9.97
N ILE A 45 16.76 -17.91 10.29
CA ILE A 45 16.29 -16.53 10.44
C ILE A 45 17.15 -15.85 11.54
N PRO A 46 17.73 -14.66 11.28
CA PRO A 46 18.55 -13.97 12.28
C PRO A 46 17.74 -13.60 13.51
N GLU A 47 18.41 -13.52 14.66
CA GLU A 47 17.77 -13.03 15.89
C GLU A 47 17.28 -11.59 15.69
N LEU A 48 15.99 -11.38 15.90
CA LEU A 48 15.29 -10.12 15.66
C LEU A 48 14.87 -9.48 16.97
N ASN A 49 15.19 -8.21 17.14
CA ASN A 49 14.48 -7.40 18.12
C ASN A 49 13.12 -7.02 17.53
N PHE A 50 12.07 -7.80 17.83
CA PHE A 50 10.73 -7.62 17.25
C PHE A 50 10.20 -6.19 17.44
N GLY A 51 10.40 -5.56 18.62
CA GLY A 51 9.92 -4.22 18.90
C GLY A 51 10.52 -3.18 17.94
N VAL A 52 11.85 -3.17 17.83
CA VAL A 52 12.58 -2.25 16.96
C VAL A 52 12.24 -2.53 15.49
N TYR A 53 12.17 -3.80 15.11
CA TYR A 53 11.87 -4.20 13.74
C TYR A 53 10.46 -3.74 13.29
N PHE A 54 9.42 -4.03 14.08
CA PHE A 54 8.05 -3.62 13.76
C PHE A 54 7.86 -2.09 13.81
N LEU A 55 8.56 -1.40 14.70
CA LEU A 55 8.55 0.08 14.73
C LEU A 55 9.12 0.66 13.43
N ASN A 56 10.23 0.11 12.94
CA ASN A 56 10.82 0.54 11.67
C ASN A 56 9.91 0.25 10.47
N ILE A 57 9.26 -0.92 10.45
CA ILE A 57 8.24 -1.24 9.43
C ILE A 57 7.09 -0.25 9.49
N PHE A 58 6.59 0.07 10.67
CA PHE A 58 5.50 1.04 10.86
C PHE A 58 5.86 2.41 10.28
N TYR A 59 7.03 2.96 10.60
CA TYR A 59 7.46 4.25 10.05
C TYR A 59 7.55 4.24 8.52
N ARG A 60 8.14 3.19 7.96
CA ARG A 60 8.23 3.03 6.49
C ARG A 60 6.85 2.94 5.85
N TYR A 61 5.96 2.14 6.45
CA TYR A 61 4.59 2.02 5.99
C TYR A 61 3.84 3.35 6.07
N ALA A 62 3.94 4.06 7.19
CA ALA A 62 3.28 5.34 7.41
C ALA A 62 3.71 6.40 6.39
N ILE A 63 5.01 6.56 6.14
CA ILE A 63 5.53 7.50 5.14
C ILE A 63 4.97 7.17 3.76
N ASN A 64 5.06 5.93 3.34
CA ASN A 64 4.54 5.48 2.04
C ASN A 64 3.03 5.66 1.93
N THR A 65 2.29 5.41 3.02
CA THR A 65 0.83 5.58 3.07
C THR A 65 0.44 7.05 2.93
N VAL A 66 1.09 7.97 3.63
CA VAL A 66 0.80 9.41 3.52
C VAL A 66 1.00 9.92 2.10
N ILE A 67 2.11 9.56 1.46
CA ILE A 67 2.39 9.95 0.08
C ILE A 67 1.35 9.33 -0.87
N SER A 68 1.03 8.05 -0.69
CA SER A 68 0.06 7.33 -1.52
C SER A 68 -1.36 7.91 -1.40
N LEU A 69 -1.81 8.24 -0.18
CA LEU A 69 -3.09 8.89 0.05
C LEU A 69 -3.15 10.29 -0.57
N SER A 70 -2.04 11.04 -0.53
CA SER A 70 -1.92 12.34 -1.19
C SER A 70 -2.08 12.21 -2.70
N ILE A 71 -1.47 11.19 -3.32
CA ILE A 71 -1.64 10.88 -4.75
C ILE A 71 -3.11 10.57 -5.06
N ILE A 72 -3.73 9.67 -4.29
CA ILE A 72 -5.14 9.29 -4.48
C ILE A 72 -6.05 10.52 -4.37
N TYR A 73 -5.85 11.36 -3.36
CA TYR A 73 -6.61 12.59 -3.20
C TYR A 73 -6.44 13.55 -4.39
N LEU A 74 -5.21 13.78 -4.85
CA LEU A 74 -4.95 14.64 -6.00
C LEU A 74 -5.53 14.08 -7.31
N VAL A 75 -5.58 12.76 -7.47
CA VAL A 75 -6.14 12.13 -8.67
C VAL A 75 -7.67 12.21 -8.70
N PHE A 76 -8.34 11.92 -7.60
CA PHE A 76 -9.80 11.77 -7.59
C PHE A 76 -10.56 12.98 -7.07
N TYR A 77 -9.96 13.79 -6.20
CA TYR A 77 -10.59 14.96 -5.54
C TYR A 77 -11.91 14.58 -4.82
N ASP A 78 -11.97 13.38 -4.28
CA ASP A 78 -13.14 12.84 -3.61
C ASP A 78 -12.78 12.34 -2.21
N LEU A 79 -13.41 12.93 -1.20
CA LEU A 79 -13.18 12.56 0.20
C LEU A 79 -13.69 11.15 0.52
N LYS A 80 -14.74 10.67 -0.16
CA LYS A 80 -15.26 9.30 0.06
C LYS A 80 -14.22 8.27 -0.35
N THR A 81 -13.60 8.47 -1.50
CA THR A 81 -12.49 7.63 -1.99
C THR A 81 -11.29 7.70 -1.05
N LEU A 82 -10.97 8.87 -0.52
CA LEU A 82 -9.87 9.04 0.45
C LEU A 82 -10.14 8.28 1.75
N TYR A 83 -11.34 8.44 2.36
CA TYR A 83 -11.71 7.72 3.60
C TYR A 83 -11.71 6.20 3.41
N PHE A 84 -12.19 5.72 2.28
CA PHE A 84 -12.11 4.29 1.96
C PHE A 84 -10.65 3.84 1.89
N SER A 85 -9.79 4.60 1.22
CA SER A 85 -8.36 4.29 1.10
C SER A 85 -7.67 4.26 2.47
N ILE A 86 -7.95 5.21 3.36
CA ILE A 86 -7.40 5.24 4.72
C ILE A 86 -7.79 3.94 5.46
N LYS A 87 -9.07 3.57 5.47
CA LYS A 87 -9.54 2.33 6.11
C LYS A 87 -8.86 1.09 5.52
N PHE A 88 -8.70 1.05 4.20
CA PHE A 88 -8.01 -0.03 3.51
C PHE A 88 -6.55 -0.14 3.93
N TYR A 89 -5.80 0.98 3.97
CA TYR A 89 -4.40 0.99 4.39
C TYR A 89 -4.23 0.56 5.86
N VAL A 90 -5.09 1.04 6.76
CA VAL A 90 -5.05 0.63 8.17
C VAL A 90 -5.33 -0.87 8.31
N LEU A 91 -6.37 -1.38 7.66
CA LEU A 91 -6.71 -2.80 7.68
C LEU A 91 -5.57 -3.65 7.11
N ALA A 92 -5.03 -3.26 5.96
CA ALA A 92 -3.92 -3.96 5.33
C ALA A 92 -2.68 -3.99 6.23
N PHE A 93 -2.35 -2.88 6.89
CA PHE A 93 -1.25 -2.85 7.85
C PHE A 93 -1.43 -3.84 8.99
N VAL A 94 -2.60 -3.84 9.63
CA VAL A 94 -2.89 -4.74 10.75
C VAL A 94 -2.79 -6.20 10.31
N VAL A 95 -3.46 -6.57 9.22
CA VAL A 95 -3.47 -7.96 8.71
C VAL A 95 -2.07 -8.43 8.32
N LEU A 96 -1.34 -7.63 7.54
CA LEU A 96 0.00 -8.01 7.08
C LEU A 96 1.03 -8.02 8.22
N SER A 97 0.94 -7.11 9.19
CA SER A 97 1.82 -7.09 10.35
C SER A 97 1.58 -8.30 11.25
N LEU A 98 0.33 -8.67 11.50
CA LEU A 98 -0.01 -9.89 12.23
C LEU A 98 0.50 -11.15 11.50
N MET A 99 0.28 -11.21 10.19
CA MET A 99 0.77 -12.32 9.38
C MET A 99 2.29 -12.42 9.42
N LEU A 100 3.00 -11.30 9.29
CA LEU A 100 4.46 -11.29 9.38
C LEU A 100 4.95 -11.71 10.78
N PHE A 101 4.28 -11.24 11.83
CA PHE A 101 4.61 -11.62 13.22
C PHE A 101 4.46 -13.13 13.44
N ILE A 102 3.36 -13.73 12.97
CA ILE A 102 3.11 -15.16 13.07
C ILE A 102 4.19 -15.96 12.32
N LEU A 103 4.50 -15.56 11.08
CA LEU A 103 5.51 -16.23 10.25
C LEU A 103 6.90 -16.19 10.89
N LEU A 104 7.28 -15.07 11.51
CA LEU A 104 8.58 -14.94 12.17
C LEU A 104 8.65 -15.65 13.52
N LYS A 105 7.56 -15.61 14.31
CA LYS A 105 7.53 -16.22 15.64
C LYS A 105 7.52 -17.74 15.60
N PHE A 106 6.76 -18.32 14.68
CA PHE A 106 6.60 -19.77 14.58
C PHE A 106 7.66 -20.43 13.69
N ASN A 107 8.67 -19.68 13.24
CA ASN A 107 9.75 -20.19 12.37
C ASN A 107 9.21 -21.14 11.30
N VAL A 108 8.20 -20.70 10.55
CA VAL A 108 7.62 -21.49 9.46
C VAL A 108 8.66 -21.57 8.35
N THR A 109 9.72 -22.33 8.61
CA THR A 109 10.95 -22.45 7.82
C THR A 109 10.72 -22.90 6.38
N GLN A 110 9.56 -23.45 6.06
CA GLN A 110 9.20 -23.87 4.72
C GLN A 110 8.60 -22.74 3.84
N ASN A 111 8.25 -21.60 4.42
CA ASN A 111 7.56 -20.51 3.70
C ASN A 111 8.37 -19.22 3.60
N TYR A 112 9.66 -19.30 3.29
CA TYR A 112 10.53 -18.13 3.06
C TYR A 112 9.94 -17.14 2.05
N LEU A 113 9.35 -17.66 0.97
CA LEU A 113 8.73 -16.85 -0.07
C LEU A 113 7.54 -16.05 0.49
N LEU A 114 6.71 -16.66 1.34
CA LEU A 114 5.58 -15.97 1.95
C LEU A 114 6.05 -14.81 2.85
N THR A 115 7.03 -15.06 3.72
CA THR A 115 7.64 -14.03 4.57
C THR A 115 8.24 -12.88 3.74
N PHE A 116 8.92 -13.21 2.65
CA PHE A 116 9.47 -12.23 1.71
C PHE A 116 8.39 -11.37 1.08
N TYR A 117 7.31 -11.98 0.58
CA TYR A 117 6.22 -11.22 -0.06
C TYR A 117 5.43 -10.38 0.93
N VAL A 118 5.06 -10.91 2.10
CA VAL A 118 4.33 -10.15 3.14
C VAL A 118 5.15 -8.94 3.59
N ARG A 119 6.44 -9.12 3.85
CA ARG A 119 7.37 -8.03 4.15
C ARG A 119 7.40 -6.99 3.01
N ARG A 120 7.47 -7.46 1.77
CA ARG A 120 7.50 -6.60 0.58
C ARG A 120 6.24 -5.75 0.45
N PHE A 121 5.07 -6.32 0.71
CA PHE A 121 3.80 -5.57 0.71
C PHE A 121 3.75 -4.50 1.80
N LEU A 122 4.33 -4.75 2.98
CA LEU A 122 4.41 -3.77 4.06
C LEU A 122 5.37 -2.62 3.76
N ILE A 123 6.51 -2.91 3.14
CA ILE A 123 7.59 -1.91 2.95
C ILE A 123 7.39 -1.10 1.67
N GLN A 124 6.83 -1.71 0.62
CA GLN A 124 6.68 -1.06 -0.69
C GLN A 124 5.26 -0.47 -0.86
N PRO A 125 5.12 0.69 -1.52
CA PRO A 125 3.83 1.35 -1.73
C PRO A 125 3.01 0.66 -2.85
N LEU A 126 2.85 -0.65 -2.78
CA LEU A 126 2.19 -1.44 -3.84
C LEU A 126 0.68 -1.15 -3.92
N PHE A 127 0.06 -0.79 -2.80
CA PHE A 127 -1.39 -0.57 -2.75
C PHE A 127 -1.85 0.62 -3.59
N VAL A 128 -1.04 1.67 -3.74
CA VAL A 128 -1.40 2.80 -4.61
C VAL A 128 -1.58 2.35 -6.06
N PHE A 129 -0.72 1.45 -6.55
CA PHE A 129 -0.79 0.94 -7.92
C PHE A 129 -2.02 0.03 -8.15
N ILE A 130 -2.57 -0.57 -7.09
CA ILE A 130 -3.79 -1.37 -7.16
C ILE A 130 -5.03 -0.47 -7.03
N LEU A 131 -5.02 0.46 -6.07
CA LEU A 131 -6.17 1.31 -5.78
C LEU A 131 -6.45 2.35 -6.87
N LEU A 132 -5.41 2.94 -7.50
CA LEU A 132 -5.60 3.94 -8.55
C LEU A 132 -6.42 3.40 -9.74
N PRO A 133 -6.05 2.29 -10.40
CA PRO A 133 -6.85 1.75 -11.48
C PRO A 133 -8.22 1.23 -11.02
N ALA A 134 -8.33 0.67 -9.80
CA ALA A 134 -9.59 0.20 -9.26
C ALA A 134 -10.60 1.36 -9.10
N PHE A 135 -10.20 2.47 -8.50
CA PHE A 135 -11.06 3.65 -8.35
C PHE A 135 -11.33 4.34 -9.69
N TYR A 136 -10.35 4.38 -10.59
CA TYR A 136 -10.56 4.92 -11.92
C TYR A 136 -11.64 4.14 -12.67
N TYR A 137 -11.57 2.82 -12.64
CA TYR A 137 -12.59 1.95 -13.24
C TYR A 137 -13.96 2.10 -12.58
N GLN A 138 -14.02 2.21 -11.26
CA GLN A 138 -15.27 2.46 -10.52
C GLN A 138 -15.90 3.79 -10.94
N LYS A 139 -15.09 4.85 -11.07
CA LYS A 139 -15.56 6.17 -11.50
C LYS A 139 -16.12 6.16 -12.93
N LEU A 140 -15.52 5.38 -13.84
CA LEU A 140 -16.04 5.22 -15.20
C LEU A 140 -17.38 4.46 -15.24
N ARG A 141 -17.60 3.52 -14.32
CA ARG A 141 -18.81 2.70 -14.27
C ARG A 141 -19.99 3.40 -13.58
N SER A 142 -19.73 4.26 -12.63
CA SER A 142 -20.73 4.94 -11.81
C SER A 142 -21.80 5.70 -12.63
N PRO A 143 -21.44 6.54 -13.63
CA PRO A 143 -22.43 7.28 -14.42
C PRO A 143 -23.37 6.36 -15.22
N LYS A 144 -22.86 5.25 -15.76
CA LYS A 144 -23.68 4.28 -16.53
C LYS A 144 -24.72 3.58 -15.66
N THR A 145 -24.41 3.31 -14.40
CA THR A 145 -25.32 2.64 -13.46
C THR A 145 -26.42 3.59 -13.00
N GLU A 146 -26.10 4.86 -12.80
CA GLU A 146 -27.06 5.88 -12.39
C GLU A 146 -28.04 6.22 -13.50
N ASP A 147 -27.61 6.30 -14.76
CA ASP A 147 -28.49 6.50 -15.91
C ASP A 147 -29.45 5.32 -16.12
N ARG A 148 -28.99 4.07 -15.93
CA ARG A 148 -29.85 2.87 -15.94
C ARG A 148 -30.92 2.92 -14.84
N ARG A 149 -30.55 3.30 -13.61
CA ARG A 149 -31.48 3.42 -12.48
C ARG A 149 -32.52 4.51 -12.76
N ARG A 150 -32.15 5.65 -13.30
CA ARG A 150 -33.09 6.74 -13.67
C ARG A 150 -34.06 6.28 -14.74
N LYS A 151 -33.61 5.58 -15.79
CA LYS A 151 -34.45 5.02 -16.84
C LYS A 151 -35.43 3.97 -16.29
N PHE A 152 -34.97 3.05 -15.44
CA PHE A 152 -35.83 2.04 -14.81
C PHE A 152 -36.91 2.67 -13.92
N ASN A 153 -36.54 3.62 -13.06
CA ASN A 153 -37.48 4.32 -12.19
C ASN A 153 -38.50 5.16 -12.97
N LYS A 154 -38.13 5.70 -14.13
CA LYS A 154 -39.07 6.41 -15.02
C LYS A 154 -40.03 5.45 -15.72
N PHE A 155 -39.62 4.25 -16.01
CA PHE A 155 -40.45 3.20 -16.59
C PHE A 155 -41.47 2.67 -15.57
N MET A 156 -41.07 2.46 -14.31
CA MET A 156 -41.97 1.97 -13.24
C MET A 156 -43.00 3.00 -12.73
N LYS A 157 -42.82 4.28 -13.07
CA LYS A 157 -43.79 5.35 -12.70
C LYS A 157 -44.86 5.64 -13.79
N LYS A 158 -44.82 4.93 -14.89
CA LYS A 158 -45.88 4.95 -15.93
C LYS A 158 -46.82 3.77 -15.76
#